data_95e270a26a505dee676b54a6c961f2fc
#
_entry.id   95e270a26a505dee676b54a6c961f2fc
#
_cell.length_a   1.000
_cell.length_b   1.000
_cell.length_c   1.000
_cell.angle_alpha   90.00
_cell.angle_beta   90.00
_cell.angle_gamma   90.00
#
_symmetry.space_group_name_H-M   'P 1'
#
loop_
_entity.id
_entity.type
_entity.pdbx_description
1 polymer ?
#
loop_
_entity_poly.entity_id
_entity_poly.type
_entity_poly.pdbx_seq_one_letter_code
_entity_poly.pdbx_strand_id
1 'polypeptide(L)'
;YEVAVANKQSAYYQVQSASATVTEAKDNLGRTTIYAPADGTISLLNVELGERVLGTQQMAGTEILRIANLNNMEVEVDVNENDIVKVSIGDSANIEVDAYLKREFKGIVTSISNSASSTLTADQVTNFKVKVRILKESYQDLLEGKPDNYSPFRPGMTATVDIITKRKENIMAVPISAVVVKDDTTSVKKDIVAELEKEEQEKKGTAPKSDKKFECVFVKVGDKAK
;
A
#
# COMPACT_ATOMS: atom_id res chain seq x y z
N TYR A 1 -67.36 -23.87 16.14
CA TYR A 1 -66.08 -24.41 15.60
C TYR A 1 -65.05 -23.28 15.31
N GLU A 2 -65.47 -22.21 14.64
CA GLU A 2 -64.64 -21.07 14.30
C GLU A 2 -64.05 -20.37 15.53
N VAL A 3 -64.79 -20.16 16.58
CA VAL A 3 -64.33 -19.58 17.84
C VAL A 3 -63.22 -20.44 18.49
N ALA A 4 -63.40 -21.75 18.44
CA ALA A 4 -62.35 -22.66 18.98
C ALA A 4 -61.04 -22.62 18.18
N VAL A 5 -61.13 -22.50 16.85
CA VAL A 5 -59.97 -22.33 15.96
C VAL A 5 -59.30 -20.99 16.22
N ALA A 6 -60.05 -19.91 16.34
CA ALA A 6 -59.51 -18.58 16.64
C ALA A 6 -58.78 -18.55 18.01
N ASN A 7 -59.37 -19.18 19.04
CA ASN A 7 -58.78 -19.28 20.36
C ASN A 7 -57.46 -20.08 20.32
N LYS A 8 -57.40 -21.19 19.58
CA LYS A 8 -56.19 -21.98 19.40
C LYS A 8 -55.12 -21.15 18.71
N GLN A 9 -55.47 -20.39 17.69
CA GLN A 9 -54.53 -19.56 16.94
C GLN A 9 -54.01 -18.41 17.80
N SER A 10 -54.87 -17.78 18.58
CA SER A 10 -54.47 -16.76 19.55
C SER A 10 -53.51 -17.31 20.60
N ALA A 11 -53.78 -18.48 21.17
CA ALA A 11 -52.92 -19.15 22.12
C ALA A 11 -51.55 -19.52 21.48
N TYR A 12 -51.54 -19.95 20.23
CA TYR A 12 -50.31 -20.24 19.51
C TYR A 12 -49.42 -18.99 19.36
N TYR A 13 -50.02 -17.87 18.96
CA TYR A 13 -49.25 -16.61 18.84
C TYR A 13 -48.79 -16.07 20.20
N GLN A 14 -49.55 -16.29 21.28
CA GLN A 14 -49.09 -15.96 22.63
C GLN A 14 -47.87 -16.77 23.04
N VAL A 15 -47.84 -18.07 22.76
CA VAL A 15 -46.70 -18.93 23.02
C VAL A 15 -45.46 -18.48 22.19
N GLN A 16 -45.71 -18.13 20.93
CA GLN A 16 -44.65 -17.64 20.05
C GLN A 16 -44.06 -16.31 20.57
N SER A 17 -44.92 -15.39 20.97
CA SER A 17 -44.48 -14.11 21.57
C SER A 17 -43.70 -14.33 22.87
N ALA A 18 -44.20 -15.21 23.77
CA ALA A 18 -43.51 -15.53 24.99
C ALA A 18 -42.12 -16.19 24.74
N SER A 19 -42.02 -17.07 23.72
CA SER A 19 -40.76 -17.69 23.32
C SER A 19 -39.77 -16.67 22.79
N ALA A 20 -40.24 -15.66 22.02
CA ALA A 20 -39.41 -14.58 21.53
C ALA A 20 -38.83 -13.74 22.70
N THR A 21 -39.68 -13.43 23.70
CA THR A 21 -39.22 -12.70 24.91
C THR A 21 -38.15 -13.48 25.71
N VAL A 22 -38.33 -14.81 25.81
CA VAL A 22 -37.33 -15.68 26.45
C VAL A 22 -36.01 -15.69 25.68
N THR A 23 -36.11 -15.71 24.35
CA THR A 23 -34.87 -15.66 23.49
C THR A 23 -34.16 -14.34 23.66
N GLU A 24 -34.91 -13.22 23.64
CA GLU A 24 -34.31 -11.89 23.87
C GLU A 24 -33.66 -11.79 25.26
N ALA A 25 -34.27 -12.32 26.31
CA ALA A 25 -33.68 -12.34 27.63
C ALA A 25 -32.42 -13.19 27.70
N LYS A 26 -32.36 -14.33 26.98
CA LYS A 26 -31.16 -15.16 26.86
C LYS A 26 -30.04 -14.45 26.09
N ASP A 27 -30.37 -13.77 25.01
CA ASP A 27 -29.40 -13.01 24.22
C ASP A 27 -28.81 -11.86 25.03
N ASN A 28 -29.65 -11.17 25.80
CA ASN A 28 -29.18 -10.11 26.70
C ASN A 28 -28.26 -10.66 27.80
N LEU A 29 -28.58 -11.83 28.36
CA LEU A 29 -27.69 -12.52 29.31
C LEU A 29 -26.37 -12.93 28.62
N GLY A 30 -26.42 -13.46 27.41
CA GLY A 30 -25.23 -13.83 26.64
C GLY A 30 -24.28 -12.66 26.39
N ARG A 31 -24.81 -11.46 26.19
CA ARG A 31 -24.02 -10.24 25.99
C ARG A 31 -23.29 -9.74 27.24
N THR A 32 -23.63 -10.25 28.42
CA THR A 32 -22.90 -9.91 29.65
C THR A 32 -21.50 -10.52 29.72
N THR A 33 -21.27 -11.58 28.93
CA THR A 33 -19.94 -12.21 28.82
C THR A 33 -19.39 -11.94 27.43
N ILE A 34 -18.28 -11.19 27.37
CA ILE A 34 -17.65 -10.80 26.12
C ILE A 34 -16.44 -11.72 25.89
N TYR A 35 -16.45 -12.41 24.76
CA TYR A 35 -15.36 -13.31 24.35
C TYR A 35 -14.49 -12.66 23.28
N ALA A 36 -13.21 -13.02 23.25
CA ALA A 36 -12.32 -12.63 22.17
C ALA A 36 -12.77 -13.25 20.84
N PRO A 37 -12.90 -12.46 19.75
CA PRO A 37 -13.35 -12.99 18.46
C PRO A 37 -12.26 -13.80 17.73
N ALA A 38 -10.99 -13.63 18.10
CA ALA A 38 -9.85 -14.28 17.50
C ALA A 38 -8.71 -14.44 18.51
N ASP A 39 -7.82 -15.40 18.23
CA ASP A 39 -6.59 -15.58 19.00
C ASP A 39 -5.60 -14.44 18.68
N GLY A 40 -4.96 -13.90 19.71
CA GLY A 40 -4.00 -12.81 19.55
C GLY A 40 -3.49 -12.27 20.89
N THR A 41 -2.74 -11.19 20.79
CA THR A 41 -2.20 -10.46 21.94
C THR A 41 -2.98 -9.16 22.11
N ILE A 42 -3.27 -8.79 23.35
CA ILE A 42 -3.90 -7.51 23.66
C ILE A 42 -2.91 -6.39 23.34
N SER A 43 -3.23 -5.56 22.35
CA SER A 43 -2.40 -4.42 21.95
C SER A 43 -2.75 -3.14 22.68
N LEU A 44 -4.01 -3.02 23.11
CA LEU A 44 -4.52 -1.86 23.83
C LEU A 44 -5.61 -2.33 24.80
N LEU A 45 -5.54 -1.88 26.05
CA LEU A 45 -6.56 -2.08 27.08
C LEU A 45 -7.00 -0.71 27.56
N ASN A 46 -8.25 -0.34 27.26
CA ASN A 46 -8.79 0.98 27.57
C ASN A 46 -9.62 1.02 28.85
N VAL A 47 -9.90 -0.15 29.45
CA VAL A 47 -10.83 -0.26 30.57
C VAL A 47 -10.15 -0.96 31.74
N GLU A 48 -10.34 -0.45 32.97
CA GLU A 48 -9.85 -1.06 34.18
C GLU A 48 -10.95 -1.87 34.89
N LEU A 49 -10.53 -2.74 35.81
CA LEU A 49 -11.43 -3.54 36.65
C LEU A 49 -12.32 -2.64 37.49
N GLY A 50 -13.65 -2.81 37.38
CA GLY A 50 -14.63 -2.02 38.12
C GLY A 50 -15.13 -0.79 37.36
N GLU A 51 -14.60 -0.51 36.18
CA GLU A 51 -15.07 0.58 35.33
C GLU A 51 -16.39 0.24 34.66
N ARG A 52 -17.23 1.26 34.52
CA ARG A 52 -18.54 1.11 33.86
C ARG A 52 -18.41 1.36 32.37
N VAL A 53 -18.59 0.32 31.56
CA VAL A 53 -18.65 0.42 30.10
C VAL A 53 -20.08 0.68 29.62
N LEU A 54 -20.22 1.55 28.65
CA LEU A 54 -21.50 1.86 28.01
C LEU A 54 -21.55 1.19 26.63
N GLY A 55 -22.60 0.43 26.41
CA GLY A 55 -22.88 -0.16 25.10
C GLY A 55 -24.39 -0.22 24.90
N THR A 56 -24.98 0.76 24.24
CA THR A 56 -26.39 0.74 23.87
C THR A 56 -26.53 0.70 22.35
N GLN A 57 -27.68 0.23 21.87
CA GLN A 57 -27.97 0.20 20.43
C GLN A 57 -27.99 1.60 19.77
N GLN A 58 -28.09 2.66 20.57
CA GLN A 58 -28.22 4.04 20.10
C GLN A 58 -26.95 4.88 20.26
N MET A 59 -25.94 4.37 21.00
CA MET A 59 -24.66 5.07 21.20
C MET A 59 -23.51 4.16 20.79
N ALA A 60 -22.45 4.75 20.21
CA ALA A 60 -21.21 4.04 19.95
C ALA A 60 -20.70 3.42 21.27
N GLY A 61 -20.47 2.10 21.26
CA GLY A 61 -19.98 1.39 22.44
C GLY A 61 -18.55 1.83 22.82
N THR A 62 -18.22 1.66 24.11
CA THR A 62 -16.85 1.89 24.59
C THR A 62 -15.94 0.79 24.07
N GLU A 63 -14.81 1.15 23.45
CA GLU A 63 -13.77 0.19 23.07
C GLU A 63 -13.10 -0.33 24.35
N ILE A 64 -13.31 -1.60 24.64
CA ILE A 64 -12.79 -2.25 25.87
C ILE A 64 -11.33 -2.60 25.69
N LEU A 65 -11.00 -3.35 24.64
CA LEU A 65 -9.64 -3.78 24.33
C LEU A 65 -9.48 -4.01 22.83
N ARG A 66 -8.24 -4.00 22.37
CA ARG A 66 -7.88 -4.32 20.99
C ARG A 66 -6.97 -5.54 20.96
N ILE A 67 -7.37 -6.55 20.19
CA ILE A 67 -6.58 -7.77 19.98
C ILE A 67 -5.88 -7.65 18.62
N ALA A 68 -4.59 -7.92 18.59
CA ALA A 68 -3.78 -7.91 17.39
C ALA A 68 -3.04 -9.24 17.23
N ASN A 69 -2.98 -9.74 16.00
CA ASN A 69 -2.14 -10.86 15.65
C ASN A 69 -0.74 -10.35 15.29
N LEU A 70 0.18 -10.45 16.23
CA LEU A 70 1.55 -9.98 16.10
C LEU A 70 2.43 -10.85 15.18
N ASN A 71 1.93 -12.02 14.76
CA ASN A 71 2.67 -12.91 13.86
C ASN A 71 2.66 -12.45 12.39
N ASN A 72 1.67 -11.65 12.02
CA ASN A 72 1.51 -11.11 10.67
C ASN A 72 1.45 -9.59 10.72
N MET A 73 2.64 -8.98 10.76
CA MET A 73 2.72 -7.52 10.75
C MET A 73 2.71 -7.00 9.34
N GLU A 74 1.90 -5.97 9.12
CA GLU A 74 1.79 -5.25 7.85
C GLU A 74 2.06 -3.76 8.10
N VAL A 75 2.75 -3.14 7.17
CA VAL A 75 2.98 -1.69 7.13
C VAL A 75 2.00 -1.10 6.13
N GLU A 76 1.25 -0.10 6.53
CA GLU A 76 0.38 0.67 5.64
C GLU A 76 1.11 1.94 5.24
N VAL A 77 1.30 2.15 3.94
CA VAL A 77 1.98 3.31 3.37
C VAL A 77 1.10 4.02 2.38
N ASP A 78 1.24 5.34 2.33
CA ASP A 78 0.53 6.20 1.39
C ASP A 78 1.39 6.41 0.14
N VAL A 79 0.91 5.95 -1.01
CA VAL A 79 1.58 6.05 -2.31
C VAL A 79 0.83 7.03 -3.19
N ASN A 80 1.57 7.93 -3.84
CA ASN A 80 1.02 8.93 -4.74
C ASN A 80 0.33 8.31 -5.97
N GLU A 81 -0.69 8.98 -6.51
CA GLU A 81 -1.41 8.57 -7.72
C GLU A 81 -0.50 8.31 -8.93
N ASN A 82 0.56 9.11 -9.09
CA ASN A 82 1.49 8.94 -10.22
C ASN A 82 2.35 7.68 -10.14
N ASP A 83 2.57 7.17 -8.92
CA ASP A 83 3.43 6.03 -8.67
C ASP A 83 2.66 4.74 -8.43
N ILE A 84 1.40 4.83 -7.97
CA ILE A 84 0.55 3.64 -7.71
C ILE A 84 0.34 2.78 -8.97
N VAL A 85 0.32 3.40 -10.15
CA VAL A 85 0.19 2.71 -11.45
C VAL A 85 1.34 1.74 -11.72
N LYS A 86 2.51 1.98 -11.10
CA LYS A 86 3.71 1.16 -11.27
C LYS A 86 3.77 0.02 -10.26
N VAL A 87 3.02 0.12 -9.16
CA VAL A 87 3.02 -0.85 -8.06
C VAL A 87 2.08 -2.00 -8.37
N SER A 88 2.55 -3.22 -8.16
CA SER A 88 1.77 -4.45 -8.35
C SER A 88 1.74 -5.28 -7.07
N ILE A 89 0.66 -6.02 -6.89
CA ILE A 89 0.58 -6.99 -5.79
C ILE A 89 1.66 -8.06 -6.01
N GLY A 90 2.45 -8.32 -4.97
CA GLY A 90 3.58 -9.25 -5.03
C GLY A 90 4.94 -8.57 -5.25
N ASP A 91 4.99 -7.27 -5.46
CA ASP A 91 6.25 -6.54 -5.55
C ASP A 91 7.03 -6.64 -4.24
N SER A 92 8.35 -6.79 -4.36
CA SER A 92 9.25 -6.81 -3.21
C SER A 92 9.44 -5.39 -2.69
N ALA A 93 9.51 -5.24 -1.37
CA ALA A 93 9.76 -3.95 -0.74
C ALA A 93 10.84 -4.08 0.34
N ASN A 94 11.64 -3.03 0.47
CA ASN A 94 12.53 -2.84 1.60
C ASN A 94 11.83 -1.93 2.61
N ILE A 95 11.82 -2.36 3.86
CA ILE A 95 11.14 -1.69 4.96
C ILE A 95 12.17 -1.26 5.97
N GLU A 96 12.25 0.01 6.25
CA GLU A 96 13.07 0.58 7.31
C GLU A 96 12.17 1.07 8.43
N VAL A 97 12.31 0.49 9.62
CA VAL A 97 11.52 0.85 10.80
C VAL A 97 12.33 1.80 11.66
N ASP A 98 11.78 2.95 12.02
CA ASP A 98 12.46 4.01 12.78
C ASP A 98 13.02 3.52 14.13
N ALA A 99 12.37 2.51 14.74
CA ALA A 99 12.82 1.90 15.97
C ALA A 99 14.09 1.05 15.82
N TYR A 100 14.42 0.62 14.61
CA TYR A 100 15.56 -0.25 14.29
C TYR A 100 16.49 0.42 13.29
N LEU A 101 17.19 1.45 13.73
CA LEU A 101 18.15 2.22 12.93
C LEU A 101 19.16 1.29 12.23
N LYS A 102 19.39 1.51 10.94
CA LYS A 102 20.34 0.78 10.08
C LYS A 102 19.95 -0.69 9.79
N ARG A 103 18.71 -1.09 9.99
CA ARG A 103 18.23 -2.41 9.58
C ARG A 103 17.11 -2.29 8.56
N GLU A 104 17.31 -2.97 7.45
CA GLU A 104 16.32 -3.11 6.40
C GLU A 104 15.63 -4.46 6.54
N PHE A 105 14.31 -4.45 6.50
CA PHE A 105 13.49 -5.66 6.49
C PHE A 105 12.89 -5.86 5.13
N LYS A 106 12.81 -7.09 4.67
CA LYS A 106 12.18 -7.42 3.40
C LYS A 106 10.69 -7.62 3.59
N GLY A 107 9.92 -7.07 2.67
CA GLY A 107 8.47 -7.20 2.62
C GLY A 107 7.97 -7.50 1.22
N ILE A 108 6.67 -7.83 1.16
CA ILE A 108 5.95 -8.06 -0.09
C ILE A 108 4.65 -7.27 -0.04
N VAL A 109 4.30 -6.62 -1.14
CA VAL A 109 3.02 -5.92 -1.30
C VAL A 109 1.87 -6.94 -1.29
N THR A 110 0.97 -6.84 -0.32
CA THR A 110 -0.17 -7.77 -0.16
C THR A 110 -1.46 -7.21 -0.71
N SER A 111 -1.67 -5.90 -0.56
CA SER A 111 -2.93 -5.26 -0.96
C SER A 111 -2.71 -3.81 -1.33
N ILE A 112 -3.45 -3.38 -2.35
CA ILE A 112 -3.50 -1.99 -2.81
C ILE A 112 -4.95 -1.55 -2.69
N SER A 113 -5.21 -0.41 -2.03
CA SER A 113 -6.55 0.14 -1.92
C SER A 113 -7.04 0.67 -3.27
N ASN A 114 -8.24 0.27 -3.66
CA ASN A 114 -8.88 0.78 -4.88
C ASN A 114 -9.52 2.16 -4.69
N SER A 115 -9.53 2.67 -3.45
CA SER A 115 -10.09 3.98 -3.12
C SER A 115 -8.98 4.90 -2.63
N ALA A 116 -8.95 6.11 -3.17
CA ALA A 116 -8.05 7.14 -2.69
C ALA A 116 -8.44 7.57 -1.27
N SER A 117 -7.44 7.79 -0.43
CA SER A 117 -7.60 8.42 0.86
C SER A 117 -7.62 9.95 0.66
N SER A 118 -8.78 10.50 0.25
CA SER A 118 -8.94 11.95 0.14
C SER A 118 -9.48 12.50 1.45
N THR A 119 -8.70 13.27 2.16
CA THR A 119 -9.21 14.27 3.08
C THR A 119 -9.63 15.48 2.25
N LEU A 120 -10.84 15.96 2.46
CA LEU A 120 -11.55 16.98 1.67
C LEU A 120 -10.91 18.39 1.76
N THR A 121 -9.65 18.56 1.46
CA THR A 121 -9.00 19.85 1.33
C THR A 121 -8.48 20.02 -0.09
N ALA A 122 -8.80 21.15 -0.71
CA ALA A 122 -8.63 21.45 -2.14
C ALA A 122 -7.17 21.42 -2.67
N ASP A 123 -6.18 21.30 -1.80
CA ASP A 123 -4.74 21.32 -2.13
C ASP A 123 -4.02 19.99 -1.85
N GLN A 124 -4.75 18.88 -1.66
CA GLN A 124 -4.13 17.65 -1.19
C GLN A 124 -3.89 16.65 -2.32
N VAL A 125 -2.65 16.20 -2.38
CA VAL A 125 -2.18 15.13 -3.26
C VAL A 125 -3.00 13.86 -3.02
N THR A 126 -3.51 13.26 -4.07
CA THR A 126 -4.26 12.00 -4.01
C THR A 126 -3.31 10.85 -3.68
N ASN A 127 -3.51 10.22 -2.53
CA ASN A 127 -2.72 9.08 -2.09
C ASN A 127 -3.57 7.81 -2.01
N PHE A 128 -2.96 6.67 -2.31
CA PHE A 128 -3.55 5.34 -2.19
C PHE A 128 -2.84 4.55 -1.09
N LYS A 129 -3.61 3.86 -0.27
CA LYS A 129 -3.05 3.03 0.79
C LYS A 129 -2.59 1.69 0.24
N VAL A 130 -1.34 1.38 0.49
CA VAL A 130 -0.70 0.11 0.11
C VAL A 130 -0.29 -0.62 1.37
N LYS A 131 -0.64 -1.90 1.48
CA LYS A 131 -0.23 -2.76 2.59
C LYS A 131 0.91 -3.65 2.17
N VAL A 132 1.98 -3.59 2.95
CA VAL A 132 3.20 -4.38 2.74
C VAL A 132 3.42 -5.27 3.95
N ARG A 133 3.46 -6.58 3.73
CA ARG A 133 3.72 -7.57 4.79
C ARG A 133 5.21 -7.74 4.98
N ILE A 134 5.66 -7.71 6.23
CA ILE A 134 7.04 -7.99 6.61
C ILE A 134 7.26 -9.50 6.58
N LEU A 135 8.32 -9.94 5.90
CA LEU A 135 8.68 -11.36 5.84
C LEU A 135 9.34 -11.80 7.16
N LYS A 136 8.87 -12.91 7.72
CA LYS A 136 9.42 -13.48 8.96
C LYS A 136 10.91 -13.80 8.87
N GLU A 137 11.36 -14.22 7.69
CA GLU A 137 12.76 -14.54 7.40
C GLU A 137 13.70 -13.34 7.62
N SER A 138 13.18 -12.12 7.45
CA SER A 138 13.95 -10.88 7.56
C SER A 138 14.26 -10.47 9.00
N TYR A 139 13.56 -11.01 9.99
CA TYR A 139 13.72 -10.64 11.41
C TYR A 139 13.89 -11.85 12.35
N GLN A 140 14.23 -13.03 11.81
CA GLN A 140 14.48 -14.23 12.62
C GLN A 140 15.54 -14.02 13.69
N ASP A 141 16.59 -13.28 13.36
CA ASP A 141 17.67 -12.92 14.30
C ASP A 141 17.15 -12.21 15.56
N LEU A 142 16.03 -11.47 15.45
CA LEU A 142 15.43 -10.76 16.59
C LEU A 142 14.53 -11.66 17.44
N LEU A 143 14.18 -12.84 16.94
CA LEU A 143 13.35 -13.83 17.62
C LEU A 143 14.18 -14.86 18.39
N GLU A 144 15.48 -14.99 18.11
CA GLU A 144 16.35 -15.95 18.79
C GLU A 144 16.35 -15.72 20.31
N GLY A 145 16.02 -16.76 21.07
CA GLY A 145 15.98 -16.73 22.53
C GLY A 145 14.74 -16.08 23.15
N LYS A 146 13.70 -15.80 22.35
CA LYS A 146 12.45 -15.22 22.86
C LYS A 146 11.26 -16.18 22.69
N PRO A 147 10.19 -16.04 23.51
CA PRO A 147 9.01 -16.90 23.42
C PRO A 147 8.30 -16.74 22.05
N ASP A 148 7.61 -17.79 21.59
CA ASP A 148 6.93 -17.86 20.30
C ASP A 148 5.93 -16.72 20.02
N ASN A 149 5.38 -16.10 21.09
CA ASN A 149 4.44 -14.99 20.98
C ASN A 149 5.12 -13.61 20.96
N TYR A 150 6.45 -13.56 20.91
CA TYR A 150 7.17 -12.29 20.87
C TYR A 150 7.22 -11.74 19.43
N SER A 151 6.80 -10.49 19.27
CA SER A 151 7.02 -9.75 18.03
C SER A 151 7.95 -8.57 18.32
N PRO A 152 8.99 -8.36 17.53
CA PRO A 152 9.85 -7.18 17.63
C PRO A 152 9.12 -5.91 17.23
N PHE A 153 8.08 -6.03 16.42
CA PHE A 153 7.28 -4.90 15.94
C PHE A 153 6.03 -4.75 16.79
N ARG A 154 5.64 -3.51 17.03
CA ARG A 154 4.41 -3.16 17.75
C ARG A 154 3.50 -2.34 16.86
N PRO A 155 2.16 -2.55 16.93
CA PRO A 155 1.21 -1.69 16.24
C PRO A 155 1.44 -0.21 16.61
N GLY A 156 1.43 0.66 15.60
CA GLY A 156 1.68 2.10 15.76
C GLY A 156 3.14 2.53 15.59
N MET A 157 4.05 1.63 15.27
CA MET A 157 5.42 2.01 14.88
C MET A 157 5.42 2.65 13.48
N THR A 158 6.28 3.65 13.30
CA THR A 158 6.51 4.32 12.02
C THR A 158 7.57 3.56 11.22
N ALA A 159 7.35 3.47 9.91
CA ALA A 159 8.29 2.83 8.99
C ALA A 159 8.27 3.53 7.63
N THR A 160 9.42 3.52 6.96
CA THR A 160 9.59 3.93 5.58
C THR A 160 9.68 2.69 4.70
N VAL A 161 9.04 2.71 3.53
CA VAL A 161 8.99 1.56 2.63
C VAL A 161 9.39 1.96 1.23
N ASP A 162 10.41 1.28 0.70
CA ASP A 162 10.86 1.41 -0.67
C ASP A 162 10.34 0.22 -1.49
N ILE A 163 9.37 0.46 -2.38
CA ILE A 163 8.75 -0.57 -3.22
C ILE A 163 9.54 -0.72 -4.52
N ILE A 164 10.02 -1.92 -4.81
CA ILE A 164 10.79 -2.24 -6.01
C ILE A 164 9.83 -2.66 -7.11
N THR A 165 9.43 -1.72 -7.96
CA THR A 165 8.44 -1.94 -9.03
C THR A 165 9.03 -2.59 -10.28
N LYS A 166 10.32 -2.38 -10.55
CA LYS A 166 11.00 -2.97 -11.72
C LYS A 166 12.42 -3.37 -11.37
N ARG A 167 12.76 -4.63 -11.59
CA ARG A 167 14.11 -5.15 -11.50
C ARG A 167 14.58 -5.58 -12.88
N LYS A 168 15.74 -5.10 -13.29
CA LYS A 168 16.40 -5.54 -14.51
C LYS A 168 17.73 -6.19 -14.13
N GLU A 169 17.88 -7.44 -14.51
CA GLU A 169 19.12 -8.21 -14.29
C GLU A 169 19.92 -8.33 -15.58
N ASN A 170 21.22 -8.52 -15.48
CA ASN A 170 22.15 -8.68 -16.60
C ASN A 170 22.14 -7.51 -17.61
N ILE A 171 21.97 -6.29 -17.12
CA ILE A 171 22.10 -5.09 -17.95
C ILE A 171 23.50 -4.47 -17.81
N MET A 172 24.01 -3.96 -18.90
CA MET A 172 25.22 -3.15 -18.89
C MET A 172 24.88 -1.75 -18.38
N ALA A 173 25.36 -1.40 -17.20
CA ALA A 173 25.16 -0.09 -16.62
C ALA A 173 26.32 0.84 -16.99
N VAL A 174 25.96 2.06 -17.36
CA VAL A 174 26.92 3.12 -17.68
C VAL A 174 26.70 4.28 -16.71
N PRO A 175 27.75 4.85 -16.09
CA PRO A 175 27.58 6.01 -15.21
C PRO A 175 27.01 7.20 -16.00
N ILE A 176 26.16 7.99 -15.36
CA ILE A 176 25.52 9.16 -15.96
C ILE A 176 26.53 10.15 -16.54
N SER A 177 27.72 10.26 -15.92
CA SER A 177 28.82 11.10 -16.39
C SER A 177 29.40 10.70 -17.76
N ALA A 178 29.12 9.48 -18.23
CA ALA A 178 29.54 9.00 -19.55
C ALA A 178 28.51 9.25 -20.65
N VAL A 179 27.33 9.77 -20.30
CA VAL A 179 26.28 10.14 -21.27
C VAL A 179 26.58 11.56 -21.77
N VAL A 180 26.82 11.69 -23.07
CA VAL A 180 27.09 12.98 -23.73
C VAL A 180 25.97 13.27 -24.71
N VAL A 181 25.51 14.51 -24.71
CA VAL A 181 24.54 14.99 -25.72
C VAL A 181 25.32 15.35 -26.99
N LYS A 182 24.93 14.73 -28.09
CA LYS A 182 25.49 15.03 -29.41
C LYS A 182 24.42 15.63 -30.30
N ASP A 183 24.73 16.79 -30.87
CA ASP A 183 23.90 17.39 -31.91
C ASP A 183 24.18 16.67 -33.24
N ASP A 184 23.14 16.46 -34.02
CA ASP A 184 23.27 15.81 -35.35
C ASP A 184 23.93 16.80 -36.34
N THR A 185 25.26 16.73 -36.44
CA THR A 185 26.05 17.51 -37.39
C THR A 185 26.02 16.92 -38.80
N THR A 186 25.32 15.80 -39.01
CA THR A 186 25.28 15.12 -40.34
C THR A 186 24.44 15.90 -41.33
N SER A 187 23.45 16.68 -40.87
CA SER A 187 22.66 17.58 -41.70
C SER A 187 23.49 18.77 -42.22
N VAL A 188 24.42 19.30 -41.40
CA VAL A 188 25.23 20.47 -41.76
C VAL A 188 26.19 20.18 -42.91
N LYS A 189 26.74 18.94 -43.02
CA LYS A 189 27.58 18.57 -44.18
C LYS A 189 26.80 18.37 -45.48
N LYS A 190 25.55 17.89 -45.40
CA LYS A 190 24.67 17.80 -46.57
C LYS A 190 24.19 19.16 -47.04
N ASP A 191 23.93 20.07 -46.09
CA ASP A 191 23.46 21.42 -46.42
C ASP A 191 24.56 22.30 -47.01
N ILE A 192 25.84 22.14 -46.57
CA ILE A 192 26.99 22.86 -47.14
C ILE A 192 27.27 22.38 -48.56
N VAL A 193 27.15 21.08 -48.86
CA VAL A 193 27.32 20.55 -50.22
C VAL A 193 26.13 20.92 -51.12
N ALA A 194 24.90 20.98 -50.52
CA ALA A 194 23.73 21.42 -51.24
C ALA A 194 23.64 22.94 -51.45
N GLU A 195 24.27 23.75 -50.56
CA GLU A 195 24.38 25.20 -50.70
C GLU A 195 25.39 25.58 -51.78
N LEU A 196 26.49 24.83 -51.90
CA LEU A 196 27.47 25.04 -53.00
C LEU A 196 26.93 24.68 -54.40
N GLU A 197 25.91 23.81 -54.48
CA GLU A 197 25.22 23.47 -55.70
C GLU A 197 23.96 24.33 -56.00
N LYS A 198 23.54 25.20 -55.04
CA LYS A 198 22.34 26.04 -55.10
C LYS A 198 22.59 27.53 -55.14
N GLU A 199 23.82 28.01 -55.20
CA GLU A 199 24.12 29.42 -55.51
C GLU A 199 23.69 29.84 -56.92
N GLU A 200 23.18 28.91 -57.77
CA GLU A 200 22.67 29.21 -59.12
C GLU A 200 21.13 29.25 -59.26
N GLN A 201 20.34 29.00 -58.22
CA GLN A 201 18.88 29.18 -58.33
C GLN A 201 18.21 29.72 -57.05
N GLU A 202 17.77 30.94 -57.23
CA GLU A 202 17.02 31.83 -56.34
C GLU A 202 15.90 31.25 -55.45
N LYS A 203 15.87 31.84 -54.22
CA LYS A 203 14.66 32.24 -53.49
C LYS A 203 13.53 31.24 -53.31
N LYS A 204 13.43 30.64 -52.14
CA LYS A 204 12.28 30.65 -51.19
C LYS A 204 12.33 29.49 -50.20
N GLY A 205 12.12 29.83 -48.91
CA GLY A 205 11.56 28.92 -47.92
C GLY A 205 12.52 28.36 -46.89
N THR A 206 12.58 29.05 -45.75
CA THR A 206 13.19 28.59 -44.50
C THR A 206 12.56 27.28 -44.03
N ALA A 207 13.30 26.17 -44.15
CA ALA A 207 12.92 24.93 -43.49
C ALA A 207 13.32 24.98 -42.01
N PRO A 208 12.50 24.52 -41.07
CA PRO A 208 12.85 24.53 -39.64
C PRO A 208 13.98 23.56 -39.38
N LYS A 209 15.07 24.06 -38.76
CA LYS A 209 16.15 23.25 -38.19
C LYS A 209 15.54 22.34 -37.14
N SER A 210 15.56 21.03 -37.36
CA SER A 210 15.22 20.08 -36.32
C SER A 210 16.40 19.90 -35.41
N ASP A 211 16.44 20.62 -34.27
CA ASP A 211 17.37 20.41 -33.15
C ASP A 211 17.09 19.06 -32.46
N LYS A 212 17.32 17.96 -33.15
CA LYS A 212 17.26 16.63 -32.53
C LYS A 212 18.57 16.40 -31.78
N LYS A 213 18.52 16.55 -30.48
CA LYS A 213 19.60 16.18 -29.57
C LYS A 213 19.51 14.69 -29.27
N PHE A 214 20.59 13.98 -29.44
CA PHE A 214 20.68 12.55 -29.13
C PHE A 214 21.60 12.33 -27.94
N GLU A 215 21.13 11.56 -26.98
CA GLU A 215 21.96 11.09 -25.86
C GLU A 215 22.77 9.89 -26.33
N CYS A 216 24.11 10.00 -26.26
CA CYS A 216 25.02 8.98 -26.77
C CYS A 216 26.04 8.59 -25.69
N VAL A 217 26.48 7.33 -25.75
CA VAL A 217 27.61 6.83 -24.96
C VAL A 217 28.70 6.38 -25.91
N PHE A 218 29.92 6.85 -25.68
CA PHE A 218 31.06 6.41 -26.48
C PHE A 218 31.62 5.09 -25.96
N VAL A 219 31.71 4.09 -26.84
CA VAL A 219 32.33 2.81 -26.54
C VAL A 219 33.67 2.73 -27.23
N LYS A 220 34.76 2.38 -26.47
CA LYS A 220 36.06 2.16 -27.04
C LYS A 220 36.10 0.81 -27.77
N VAL A 221 36.24 0.84 -29.09
CA VAL A 221 36.46 -0.36 -29.93
C VAL A 221 37.81 -0.26 -30.60
N GLY A 222 38.80 -0.96 -30.05
CA GLY A 222 40.21 -0.84 -30.44
C GLY A 222 40.79 0.52 -30.01
N ASP A 223 41.45 1.21 -30.93
CA ASP A 223 42.04 2.54 -30.69
C ASP A 223 41.10 3.72 -31.05
N LYS A 224 39.89 3.45 -31.44
CA LYS A 224 38.91 4.48 -31.82
C LYS A 224 37.69 4.45 -30.91
N ALA A 225 37.24 5.64 -30.51
CA ALA A 225 35.94 5.80 -29.87
C ALA A 225 34.83 5.79 -30.95
N LYS A 226 33.85 4.94 -30.79
CA LYS A 226 32.66 4.86 -31.66
C LYS A 226 31.42 5.23 -30.90
#